data_babc048dff67ae1761cec199b75a8e09
#
_entry.id   babc048dff67ae1761cec199b75a8e09
#
_cell.length_a   1.000
_cell.length_b   1.000
_cell.length_c   1.000
_cell.angle_alpha   90.00
_cell.angle_beta   90.00
_cell.angle_gamma   90.00
#
_symmetry.space_group_name_H-M   'P 1'
#
loop_
_entity.id
_entity.type
_entity.pdbx_description
1 polymer ?
#
loop_
_entity_poly.entity_id
_entity_poly.type
_entity_poly.pdbx_seq_one_letter_code
_entity_poly.pdbx_strand_id
1 'polypeptide(L)'
;MIKKLNSIIFFITLFVIATIPIPFAAVQPWVWSIYSLTMTMAYVIGLWVHQPLIIGKTNYPNKGIAIFFIWTLVLCIPFPPFLLSIFSPVRSKTLAEAWEITGSAATHQAIGYSSQPALAWWIFLLSLGLFYLVIRSLCRNGKTLKVMVAMMIIIGIAESIYGLVQALIPSMGVLWVDYVQD
;
A
#
# COMPACT_ATOMS: atom_id res chain seq x y z
N MET A 1 -18.70 -18.66 -16.91
CA MET A 1 -17.45 -17.88 -16.92
C MET A 1 -17.36 -16.94 -15.71
N ILE A 2 -18.34 -16.09 -15.46
CA ILE A 2 -18.37 -15.10 -14.35
C ILE A 2 -18.18 -15.74 -12.96
N LYS A 3 -18.85 -16.87 -12.65
CA LYS A 3 -18.69 -17.57 -11.37
C LYS A 3 -17.24 -18.04 -11.11
N LYS A 4 -16.54 -18.53 -12.14
CA LYS A 4 -15.14 -18.95 -12.03
C LYS A 4 -14.22 -17.75 -11.77
N LEU A 5 -14.47 -16.63 -12.44
CA LEU A 5 -13.69 -15.41 -12.23
C LEU A 5 -13.87 -14.84 -10.81
N ASN A 6 -15.08 -14.88 -10.27
CA ASN A 6 -15.35 -14.50 -8.87
C ASN A 6 -14.58 -15.37 -7.88
N SER A 7 -14.51 -16.68 -8.12
CA SER A 7 -13.71 -17.57 -7.30
C SER A 7 -12.22 -17.22 -7.39
N ILE A 8 -11.72 -16.92 -8.57
CA ILE A 8 -10.30 -16.52 -8.74
C ILE A 8 -9.99 -15.25 -7.96
N ILE A 9 -10.81 -14.20 -8.10
CA ILE A 9 -10.62 -12.95 -7.34
C ILE A 9 -10.65 -13.22 -5.83
N PHE A 10 -11.59 -14.03 -5.37
CA PHE A 10 -11.70 -14.40 -3.97
C PHE A 10 -10.45 -15.12 -3.47
N PHE A 11 -9.93 -16.11 -4.21
CA PHE A 11 -8.71 -16.81 -3.84
C PHE A 11 -7.47 -15.91 -3.88
N ILE A 12 -7.34 -15.04 -4.88
CA ILE A 12 -6.25 -14.04 -4.92
C ILE A 12 -6.34 -13.14 -3.69
N THR A 13 -7.53 -12.67 -3.32
CA THR A 13 -7.73 -11.81 -2.15
C THR A 13 -7.35 -12.52 -0.86
N LEU A 14 -7.77 -13.78 -0.68
CA LEU A 14 -7.40 -14.59 0.47
C LEU A 14 -5.88 -14.83 0.52
N PHE A 15 -5.27 -15.15 -0.62
CA PHE A 15 -3.83 -15.33 -0.72
C PHE A 15 -3.06 -14.08 -0.31
N VAL A 16 -3.46 -12.92 -0.81
CA VAL A 16 -2.85 -11.63 -0.44
C VAL A 16 -2.98 -11.38 1.06
N ILE A 17 -4.20 -11.53 1.63
CA ILE A 17 -4.42 -11.34 3.07
C ILE A 17 -3.57 -12.32 3.90
N ALA A 18 -3.47 -13.58 3.47
CA ALA A 18 -2.72 -14.60 4.19
C ALA A 18 -1.21 -14.40 4.14
N THR A 19 -0.69 -13.85 3.05
CA THR A 19 0.75 -13.78 2.81
C THR A 19 1.36 -12.42 3.09
N ILE A 20 0.58 -11.34 3.14
CA ILE A 20 1.10 -9.99 3.47
C ILE A 20 1.92 -9.95 4.77
N PRO A 21 1.51 -10.64 5.84
CA PRO A 21 2.26 -10.62 7.08
C PRO A 21 3.54 -11.46 7.05
N ILE A 22 3.57 -12.51 6.22
CA ILE A 22 4.67 -13.49 6.21
C ILE A 22 6.02 -12.89 5.77
N PRO A 23 6.11 -12.13 4.68
CA PRO A 23 7.34 -11.42 4.35
C PRO A 23 7.43 -10.14 5.17
N PHE A 24 7.30 -10.27 6.47
CA PHE A 24 7.28 -9.23 7.49
C PHE A 24 8.23 -8.15 7.32
N ALA A 25 9.04 -8.45 6.72
CA ALA A 25 9.74 -7.42 6.22
C ALA A 25 9.29 -7.06 4.84
N ALA A 26 8.08 -6.89 4.59
CA ALA A 26 7.63 -6.13 3.43
C ALA A 26 8.40 -4.78 3.26
N VAL A 27 9.45 -4.61 3.98
CA VAL A 27 10.50 -3.60 3.89
C VAL A 27 11.24 -3.72 2.55
N GLN A 28 11.27 -4.91 1.94
CA GLN A 28 11.95 -5.11 0.67
C GLN A 28 11.12 -4.53 -0.50
N PRO A 29 11.66 -3.58 -1.29
CA PRO A 29 10.92 -2.91 -2.36
C PRO A 29 10.32 -3.85 -3.41
N TRP A 30 10.97 -4.99 -3.69
CA TRP A 30 10.48 -5.98 -4.63
C TRP A 30 9.22 -6.69 -4.12
N VAL A 31 9.09 -6.91 -2.80
CA VAL A 31 7.90 -7.51 -2.18
C VAL A 31 6.68 -6.61 -2.37
N TRP A 32 6.83 -5.33 -2.11
CA TRP A 32 5.74 -4.36 -2.34
C TRP A 32 5.31 -4.29 -3.79
N SER A 33 6.27 -4.39 -4.70
CA SER A 33 5.98 -4.37 -6.13
C SER A 33 5.11 -5.57 -6.53
N ILE A 34 5.41 -6.76 -6.01
CA ILE A 34 4.62 -7.96 -6.28
C ILE A 34 3.20 -7.84 -5.71
N TYR A 35 3.06 -7.38 -4.45
CA TYR A 35 1.74 -7.18 -3.86
C TYR A 35 0.95 -6.09 -4.56
N SER A 36 1.57 -4.95 -4.89
CA SER A 36 0.93 -3.87 -5.63
C SER A 36 0.41 -4.35 -6.98
N LEU A 37 1.21 -5.12 -7.71
CA LEU A 37 0.82 -5.72 -8.98
C LEU A 37 -0.36 -6.68 -8.81
N THR A 38 -0.26 -7.59 -7.81
CA THR A 38 -1.30 -8.59 -7.54
C THR A 38 -2.63 -7.93 -7.15
N MET A 39 -2.60 -6.92 -6.28
CA MET A 39 -3.77 -6.16 -5.86
C MET A 39 -4.41 -5.41 -7.04
N THR A 40 -3.58 -4.77 -7.86
CA THR A 40 -4.04 -4.05 -9.06
C THR A 40 -4.64 -5.00 -10.08
N MET A 41 -4.03 -6.16 -10.31
CA MET A 41 -4.61 -7.21 -11.19
C MET A 41 -5.94 -7.71 -10.66
N ALA A 42 -6.05 -7.99 -9.35
CA ALA A 42 -7.33 -8.39 -8.75
C ALA A 42 -8.42 -7.35 -8.99
N TYR A 43 -8.07 -6.05 -8.91
CA TYR A 43 -9.00 -4.96 -9.20
C TYR A 43 -9.41 -4.91 -10.67
N VAL A 44 -8.46 -5.00 -11.60
CA VAL A 44 -8.74 -5.01 -13.05
C VAL A 44 -9.63 -6.18 -13.42
N ILE A 45 -9.35 -7.39 -12.93
CA ILE A 45 -10.22 -8.56 -13.14
C ILE A 45 -11.59 -8.31 -12.50
N GLY A 46 -11.64 -7.69 -11.33
CA GLY A 46 -12.87 -7.29 -10.64
C GLY A 46 -13.74 -6.34 -11.45
N LEU A 47 -13.13 -5.38 -12.15
CA LEU A 47 -13.83 -4.47 -13.06
C LEU A 47 -14.55 -5.22 -14.20
N TRP A 48 -13.89 -6.21 -14.76
CA TRP A 48 -14.45 -7.03 -15.84
C TRP A 48 -15.66 -7.87 -15.40
N VAL A 49 -15.67 -8.27 -14.13
CA VAL A 49 -16.70 -9.14 -13.56
C VAL A 49 -17.87 -8.37 -12.97
N HIS A 50 -17.56 -7.23 -12.34
CA HIS A 50 -18.48 -6.48 -11.49
C HIS A 50 -18.63 -5.02 -11.90
N GLN A 51 -18.66 -4.71 -13.18
CA GLN A 51 -18.77 -3.33 -13.70
C GLN A 51 -19.72 -2.39 -12.91
N PRO A 52 -20.90 -2.81 -12.41
CA PRO A 52 -21.79 -1.91 -11.67
C PRO A 52 -21.41 -1.73 -10.19
N LEU A 53 -20.45 -2.49 -9.64
CA LEU A 53 -20.18 -2.50 -8.20
C LEU A 53 -19.25 -1.38 -7.74
N ILE A 54 -18.43 -0.87 -8.64
CA ILE A 54 -17.44 0.16 -8.33
C ILE A 54 -18.05 1.56 -8.39
N ILE A 55 -19.11 1.74 -9.18
CA ILE A 55 -19.78 3.03 -9.43
C ILE A 55 -21.14 3.12 -8.73
N GLY A 56 -21.38 2.36 -7.68
CA GLY A 56 -22.66 2.34 -6.93
C GLY A 56 -23.03 3.69 -6.31
N LYS A 57 -24.35 3.97 -6.29
CA LYS A 57 -25.00 5.24 -5.94
C LYS A 57 -24.72 5.85 -4.53
N THR A 58 -23.96 5.20 -3.65
CA THR A 58 -23.68 5.69 -2.30
C THR A 58 -22.19 6.05 -2.15
N ASN A 59 -21.83 7.27 -2.50
CA ASN A 59 -20.50 7.60 -2.96
C ASN A 59 -19.63 8.45 -2.01
N TYR A 60 -20.10 8.77 -0.79
CA TYR A 60 -19.34 9.63 0.12
C TYR A 60 -17.95 9.08 0.51
N PRO A 61 -17.81 7.81 0.94
CA PRO A 61 -16.48 7.28 1.28
C PRO A 61 -15.55 7.21 0.07
N ASN A 62 -16.07 6.91 -1.12
CA ASN A 62 -15.26 6.83 -2.34
C ASN A 62 -14.73 8.20 -2.77
N LYS A 63 -15.50 9.28 -2.57
CA LYS A 63 -15.05 10.65 -2.83
C LYS A 63 -13.93 11.06 -1.90
N GLY A 64 -14.05 10.77 -0.60
CA GLY A 64 -13.00 11.04 0.38
C GLY A 64 -11.69 10.32 0.05
N ILE A 65 -11.79 9.04 -0.29
CA ILE A 65 -10.64 8.23 -0.74
C ILE A 65 -10.02 8.83 -2.00
N ALA A 66 -10.82 9.20 -3.00
CA ALA A 66 -10.31 9.82 -4.23
C ALA A 66 -9.61 11.16 -3.96
N ILE A 67 -10.20 12.01 -3.12
CA ILE A 67 -9.58 13.29 -2.70
C ILE A 67 -8.24 13.02 -2.00
N PHE A 68 -8.19 12.05 -1.10
CA PHE A 68 -6.96 11.67 -0.41
C PHE A 68 -5.87 11.22 -1.39
N PHE A 69 -6.20 10.37 -2.38
CA PHE A 69 -5.23 9.93 -3.39
C PHE A 69 -4.76 11.05 -4.30
N ILE A 70 -5.67 11.96 -4.71
CA ILE A 70 -5.29 13.13 -5.49
C ILE A 70 -4.37 14.04 -4.69
N TRP A 71 -4.70 14.29 -3.42
CA TRP A 71 -3.89 15.12 -2.55
C TRP A 71 -2.48 14.53 -2.34
N THR A 72 -2.40 13.25 -2.01
CA THR A 72 -1.11 12.58 -1.83
C THR A 72 -0.29 12.51 -3.12
N LEU A 73 -0.93 12.40 -4.29
CA LEU A 73 -0.26 12.49 -5.58
C LEU A 73 0.37 13.87 -5.79
N VAL A 74 -0.38 14.94 -5.47
CA VAL A 74 0.15 16.32 -5.57
C VAL A 74 1.42 16.49 -4.74
N LEU A 75 1.49 15.87 -3.55
CA LEU A 75 2.68 15.92 -2.70
C LEU A 75 3.91 15.21 -3.30
N CYS A 76 3.72 14.31 -4.27
CA CYS A 76 4.80 13.60 -4.95
C CYS A 76 5.32 14.34 -6.19
N ILE A 77 4.58 15.32 -6.70
CA ILE A 77 4.95 16.06 -7.92
C ILE A 77 6.18 16.94 -7.62
N PRO A 78 7.22 16.90 -8.46
CA PRO A 78 8.36 17.80 -8.34
C PRO A 78 7.96 19.21 -8.77
N PHE A 79 7.96 20.14 -7.83
CA PHE A 79 7.67 21.55 -8.07
C PHE A 79 8.95 22.35 -8.30
N PRO A 80 8.89 23.40 -9.12
CA PRO A 80 9.99 24.36 -9.23
C PRO A 80 10.18 25.09 -7.89
N PRO A 81 11.41 25.59 -7.59
CA PRO A 81 11.75 26.22 -6.30
C PRO A 81 10.79 27.35 -5.90
N PHE A 82 10.32 28.13 -6.87
CA PHE A 82 9.35 29.21 -6.64
C PHE A 82 8.03 28.70 -6.05
N LEU A 83 7.44 27.66 -6.63
CA LEU A 83 6.19 27.09 -6.11
C LEU A 83 6.44 26.39 -4.77
N LEU A 84 7.59 25.77 -4.60
CA LEU A 84 7.95 25.12 -3.35
C LEU A 84 8.03 26.13 -2.20
N SER A 85 8.51 27.35 -2.45
CA SER A 85 8.58 28.41 -1.43
C SER A 85 7.19 28.89 -0.97
N ILE A 86 6.18 28.79 -1.82
CA ILE A 86 4.80 29.13 -1.47
C ILE A 86 4.14 28.02 -0.66
N PHE A 87 4.26 26.74 -1.11
CA PHE A 87 3.55 25.62 -0.50
C PHE A 87 4.27 25.04 0.72
N SER A 88 5.60 25.16 0.78
CA SER A 88 6.41 24.63 1.88
C SER A 88 7.63 25.52 2.14
N PRO A 89 7.44 26.69 2.77
CA PRO A 89 8.51 27.66 2.96
C PRO A 89 9.67 27.13 3.81
N VAL A 90 9.38 26.31 4.82
CA VAL A 90 10.42 25.70 5.67
C VAL A 90 11.31 24.79 4.83
N ARG A 91 10.71 23.91 4.04
CA ARG A 91 11.45 22.99 3.17
C ARG A 91 12.27 23.74 2.11
N SER A 92 11.70 24.78 1.54
CA SER A 92 12.39 25.61 0.55
C SER A 92 13.67 26.23 1.13
N LYS A 93 13.65 26.70 2.38
CA LYS A 93 14.83 27.21 3.09
C LYS A 93 15.87 26.13 3.33
N THR A 94 15.46 24.98 3.87
CA THR A 94 16.38 23.86 4.11
C THR A 94 17.06 23.38 2.83
N LEU A 95 16.34 23.33 1.72
CA LEU A 95 16.91 22.97 0.43
C LEU A 95 17.85 24.05 -0.12
N ALA A 96 17.52 25.32 0.04
CA ALA A 96 18.39 26.41 -0.35
C ALA A 96 19.74 26.35 0.39
N GLU A 97 19.71 26.14 1.69
CA GLU A 97 20.91 25.95 2.52
C GLU A 97 21.71 24.71 2.05
N ALA A 98 21.04 23.59 1.78
CA ALA A 98 21.69 22.38 1.27
C ALA A 98 22.35 22.59 -0.11
N TRP A 99 21.69 23.33 -1.01
CA TRP A 99 22.26 23.67 -2.32
C TRP A 99 23.46 24.61 -2.21
N GLU A 100 23.42 25.56 -1.30
CA GLU A 100 24.55 26.45 -1.01
C GLU A 100 25.77 25.66 -0.53
N ILE A 101 25.57 24.72 0.41
CA ILE A 101 26.63 23.88 0.95
C ILE A 101 27.21 22.92 -0.12
N THR A 102 26.33 22.34 -0.96
CA THR A 102 26.77 21.36 -1.97
C THR A 102 27.23 21.98 -3.28
N GLY A 103 27.08 23.30 -3.46
CA GLY A 103 27.36 24.00 -4.71
C GLY A 103 26.48 23.55 -5.88
N SER A 104 25.36 22.89 -5.61
CA SER A 104 24.45 22.37 -6.65
C SER A 104 23.39 23.39 -7.04
N ALA A 105 22.95 23.34 -8.31
CA ALA A 105 21.88 24.20 -8.78
C ALA A 105 20.53 23.80 -8.19
N ALA A 106 19.67 24.78 -7.94
CA ALA A 106 18.30 24.55 -7.50
C ALA A 106 17.52 23.72 -8.52
N THR A 107 17.06 22.54 -8.12
CA THR A 107 16.31 21.62 -8.96
C THR A 107 14.84 21.50 -8.52
N HIS A 108 14.00 20.93 -9.38
CA HIS A 108 12.63 20.61 -9.03
C HIS A 108 12.60 19.56 -7.90
N GLN A 109 11.84 19.86 -6.85
CA GLN A 109 11.72 18.98 -5.68
C GLN A 109 10.25 18.79 -5.30
N ALA A 110 9.94 17.58 -4.85
CA ALA A 110 8.60 17.30 -4.32
C ALA A 110 8.39 18.00 -2.97
N ILE A 111 7.14 18.33 -2.65
CA ILE A 111 6.77 18.82 -1.32
C ILE A 111 7.09 17.75 -0.26
N GLY A 112 6.93 16.48 -0.59
CA GLY A 112 7.40 15.36 0.21
C GLY A 112 8.93 15.28 0.29
N TYR A 113 9.47 14.34 1.08
CA TYR A 113 10.91 14.25 1.35
C TYR A 113 11.77 13.97 0.10
N SER A 114 11.29 13.08 -0.78
CA SER A 114 11.95 12.75 -2.05
C SER A 114 10.89 12.31 -3.07
N SER A 115 11.06 12.69 -4.35
CA SER A 115 10.08 12.39 -5.38
C SER A 115 9.99 10.90 -5.74
N GLN A 116 11.13 10.22 -5.86
CA GLN A 116 11.14 8.80 -6.28
C GLN A 116 10.55 7.85 -5.23
N PRO A 117 11.05 7.81 -3.98
CA PRO A 117 10.44 6.95 -2.95
C PRO A 117 9.00 7.37 -2.61
N ALA A 118 8.67 8.67 -2.68
CA ALA A 118 7.30 9.13 -2.45
C ALA A 118 6.34 8.57 -3.51
N LEU A 119 6.74 8.53 -4.78
CA LEU A 119 5.94 7.95 -5.86
C LEU A 119 5.75 6.44 -5.68
N ALA A 120 6.80 5.72 -5.29
CA ALA A 120 6.70 4.28 -5.01
C ALA A 120 5.71 3.99 -3.88
N TRP A 121 5.76 4.75 -2.78
CA TRP A 121 4.79 4.69 -1.70
C TRP A 121 3.38 5.04 -2.14
N TRP A 122 3.24 6.04 -3.01
CA TRP A 122 1.95 6.42 -3.55
C TRP A 122 1.33 5.30 -4.39
N ILE A 123 2.11 4.65 -5.26
CA ILE A 123 1.66 3.49 -6.05
C ILE A 123 1.21 2.35 -5.13
N PHE A 124 1.95 2.10 -4.06
CA PHE A 124 1.57 1.08 -3.08
C PHE A 124 0.26 1.44 -2.37
N LEU A 125 0.11 2.67 -1.89
CA LEU A 125 -1.13 3.16 -1.28
C LEU A 125 -2.30 3.09 -2.26
N LEU A 126 -2.09 3.45 -3.52
CA LEU A 126 -3.12 3.34 -4.57
C LEU A 126 -3.56 1.89 -4.73
N SER A 127 -2.62 0.94 -4.80
CA SER A 127 -2.94 -0.49 -4.92
C SER A 127 -3.73 -1.01 -3.72
N LEU A 128 -3.43 -0.54 -2.51
CA LEU A 128 -4.22 -0.83 -1.30
C LEU A 128 -5.64 -0.26 -1.40
N GLY A 129 -5.79 0.97 -1.90
CA GLY A 129 -7.10 1.58 -2.14
C GLY A 129 -7.93 0.79 -3.16
N LEU A 130 -7.32 0.35 -4.26
CA LEU A 130 -7.95 -0.50 -5.26
C LEU A 130 -8.34 -1.87 -4.65
N PHE A 131 -7.47 -2.45 -3.86
CA PHE A 131 -7.72 -3.71 -3.16
C PHE A 131 -8.87 -3.59 -2.15
N TYR A 132 -8.95 -2.48 -1.42
CA TYR A 132 -10.10 -2.19 -0.57
C TYR A 132 -11.43 -2.23 -1.34
N LEU A 133 -11.47 -1.67 -2.56
CA LEU A 133 -12.68 -1.73 -3.40
C LEU A 133 -13.04 -3.17 -3.80
N VAL A 134 -12.06 -4.02 -4.06
CA VAL A 134 -12.26 -5.46 -4.31
C VAL A 134 -12.84 -6.14 -3.08
N ILE A 135 -12.22 -5.97 -1.91
CA ILE A 135 -12.70 -6.54 -0.66
C ILE A 135 -14.13 -6.09 -0.37
N ARG A 136 -14.40 -4.80 -0.48
CA ARG A 136 -15.75 -4.25 -0.29
C ARG A 136 -16.77 -4.89 -1.22
N SER A 137 -16.40 -5.16 -2.46
CA SER A 137 -17.25 -5.85 -3.43
C SER A 137 -17.54 -7.29 -3.01
N LEU A 138 -16.53 -8.03 -2.59
CA LEU A 138 -16.63 -9.41 -2.15
C LEU A 138 -17.40 -9.56 -0.83
N CYS A 139 -17.23 -8.62 0.10
CA CYS A 139 -17.87 -8.62 1.42
C CYS A 139 -19.39 -8.35 1.38
N ARG A 140 -19.97 -8.01 0.23
CA ARG A 140 -21.45 -7.94 0.08
C ARG A 140 -22.11 -9.29 0.30
N ASN A 141 -21.41 -10.38 0.08
CA ASN A 141 -21.88 -11.71 0.40
C ASN A 141 -21.47 -12.07 1.83
N GLY A 142 -22.44 -12.26 2.73
CA GLY A 142 -22.17 -12.57 4.14
C GLY A 142 -21.37 -13.86 4.36
N LYS A 143 -21.44 -14.84 3.46
CA LYS A 143 -20.59 -16.05 3.53
C LYS A 143 -19.12 -15.70 3.27
N THR A 144 -18.86 -14.90 2.25
CA THR A 144 -17.51 -14.44 1.90
C THR A 144 -16.90 -13.60 3.02
N LEU A 145 -17.70 -12.69 3.60
CA LEU A 145 -17.27 -11.88 4.74
C LEU A 145 -16.85 -12.75 5.92
N LYS A 146 -17.65 -13.77 6.29
CA LYS A 146 -17.32 -14.68 7.39
C LYS A 146 -15.99 -15.41 7.15
N VAL A 147 -15.75 -15.88 5.93
CA VAL A 147 -14.49 -16.56 5.58
C VAL A 147 -13.31 -15.60 5.67
N MET A 148 -13.43 -14.37 5.17
CA MET A 148 -12.37 -13.36 5.26
C MET A 148 -12.04 -12.99 6.71
N VAL A 149 -13.07 -12.77 7.53
CA VAL A 149 -12.89 -12.47 8.97
C VAL A 149 -12.24 -13.65 9.69
N ALA A 150 -12.69 -14.87 9.45
CA ALA A 150 -12.08 -16.06 10.03
C ALA A 150 -10.60 -16.19 9.64
N MET A 151 -10.26 -15.94 8.38
CA MET A 151 -8.88 -15.96 7.89
C MET A 151 -8.02 -14.91 8.60
N MET A 152 -8.51 -13.67 8.74
CA MET A 152 -7.80 -12.62 9.47
C MET A 152 -7.55 -12.99 10.95
N ILE A 153 -8.53 -13.61 11.60
CA ILE A 153 -8.39 -14.08 12.98
C ILE A 153 -7.31 -15.19 13.06
N ILE A 154 -7.35 -16.17 12.16
CA ILE A 154 -6.37 -17.27 12.12
C ILE A 154 -4.96 -16.72 11.93
N ILE A 155 -4.78 -15.79 10.99
CA ILE A 155 -3.49 -15.16 10.72
C ILE A 155 -3.02 -14.38 11.95
N GLY A 156 -3.89 -13.56 12.57
CA GLY A 156 -3.53 -12.80 13.76
C GLY A 156 -3.13 -13.70 14.94
N ILE A 157 -3.80 -14.85 15.11
CA ILE A 157 -3.42 -15.84 16.11
C ILE A 157 -2.05 -16.46 15.78
N ALA A 158 -1.83 -16.86 14.52
CA ALA A 158 -0.57 -17.43 14.09
C ALA A 158 0.61 -16.47 14.27
N GLU A 159 0.43 -15.20 13.93
CA GLU A 159 1.43 -14.16 14.15
C GLU A 159 1.70 -13.89 15.63
N SER A 160 0.64 -13.87 16.44
CA SER A 160 0.77 -13.69 17.89
C SER A 160 1.56 -14.83 18.51
N ILE A 161 1.28 -16.08 18.11
CA ILE A 161 2.03 -17.27 18.57
C ILE A 161 3.48 -17.17 18.10
N TYR A 162 3.71 -16.81 16.82
CA TYR A 162 5.05 -16.66 16.28
C TYR A 162 5.85 -15.58 17.04
N GLY A 163 5.26 -14.40 17.28
CA GLY A 163 5.88 -13.34 18.05
C GLY A 163 6.21 -13.75 19.49
N LEU A 164 5.32 -14.55 20.13
CA LEU A 164 5.57 -15.08 21.47
C LEU A 164 6.73 -16.08 21.48
N VAL A 165 6.78 -16.99 20.51
CA VAL A 165 7.89 -17.96 20.37
C VAL A 165 9.20 -17.23 20.13
N GLN A 166 9.21 -16.20 19.28
CA GLN A 166 10.40 -15.39 19.03
C GLN A 166 10.87 -14.64 20.28
N ALA A 167 9.96 -14.13 21.09
CA ALA A 167 10.30 -13.47 22.34
C ALA A 167 10.89 -14.43 23.38
N LEU A 168 10.45 -15.69 23.37
CA LEU A 168 10.96 -16.75 24.28
C LEU A 168 12.27 -17.36 23.81
N ILE A 169 12.55 -17.34 22.51
CA ILE A 169 13.74 -17.92 21.88
C ILE A 169 14.47 -16.84 21.08
N PRO A 170 15.25 -15.96 21.73
CA PRO A 170 15.93 -14.84 21.05
C PRO A 170 16.92 -15.26 19.95
N SER A 171 17.42 -16.50 20.00
CA SER A 171 18.28 -17.07 18.96
C SER A 171 17.55 -17.43 17.67
N MET A 172 16.23 -17.43 17.69
CA MET A 172 15.42 -17.60 16.50
C MET A 172 15.39 -16.27 15.74
N GLY A 173 16.20 -16.14 14.69
CA GLY A 173 16.22 -14.95 13.84
C GLY A 173 14.81 -14.54 13.37
N VAL A 174 14.64 -13.30 12.97
CA VAL A 174 13.35 -12.82 12.43
C VAL A 174 13.19 -13.41 11.03
N LEU A 175 12.26 -14.36 10.88
CA LEU A 175 11.80 -14.89 9.59
C LEU A 175 12.91 -14.95 8.52
N TRP A 176 13.76 -15.94 8.58
CA TRP A 176 14.77 -16.24 7.54
C TRP A 176 15.92 -15.22 7.40
N VAL A 177 16.00 -14.24 8.24
CA VAL A 177 17.12 -13.30 8.29
C VAL A 177 17.95 -13.58 9.53
N ASP A 178 19.07 -14.22 9.34
CA ASP A 178 20.12 -14.23 10.34
C ASP A 178 20.63 -12.80 10.49
N TYR A 179 20.30 -12.14 11.60
CA TYR A 179 20.98 -10.93 11.97
C TYR A 179 22.41 -11.32 12.36
N VAL A 180 23.31 -11.21 11.40
CA VAL A 180 24.73 -11.13 11.70
C VAL A 180 24.89 -9.84 12.50
N GLN A 181 25.03 -9.98 13.79
CA GLN A 181 25.48 -8.90 14.66
C GLN A 181 26.99 -8.73 14.39
N ASP A 182 27.31 -7.76 13.51
CA ASP A 182 28.67 -7.21 13.44
C ASP A 182 28.88 -6.19 14.55
#